data_e0521ddbcade68a35b8ed5b008a16817
#
_entry.id   e0521ddbcade68a35b8ed5b008a16817
#
_cell.length_a   1.000
_cell.length_b   1.000
_cell.length_c   1.000
_cell.angle_alpha   90.00
_cell.angle_beta   90.00
_cell.angle_gamma   90.00
#
_symmetry.space_group_name_H-M   'P 1'
#
loop_
_entity.id
_entity.type
_entity.pdbx_description
1 polymer ?
#
loop_
_entity_poly.entity_id
_entity_poly.type
_entity_poly.pdbx_seq_one_letter_code
_entity_poly.pdbx_strand_id
1 'polypeptide(L)'
;EDAPCVARLREHGAVLLGKTTTPEFGHKGVTDSILTGITRNPWNLDKTPGGSSGGASAAVAAGMGQLAIGTDAGGSIRIPACFAGVYGLKPTFGRVPTYPPSPFGTLSHAGPMTRTVADAALMLTVIAQPDARDWYGLPYDNEDYSNSVDGKITGLKIAFSPDLGLDTQVDTEVAEAVFNAARQFSNLGASVETIDIDWPVAPRDILLIHFTSSVAKMMSMLTEEQRAKIEPTLAAMATEGEKLDMLSLKTAELDRVANGIYMNHLLAQYDLLLCPTLPVLAFDVGKPCP
;
A
#
# COMPACT_ATOMS: atom_id res chain seq x y z
N GLU A 1 0.18 -0.51 -24.62
CA GLU A 1 0.46 0.85 -24.12
C GLU A 1 0.96 0.77 -22.68
N ASP A 2 2.06 1.50 -22.36
CA ASP A 2 2.63 1.51 -21.01
C ASP A 2 1.75 2.33 -20.05
N ALA A 3 1.64 1.88 -18.80
CA ALA A 3 1.13 2.71 -17.72
C ALA A 3 2.04 3.95 -17.51
N PRO A 4 1.53 5.10 -17.04
CA PRO A 4 2.32 6.33 -16.89
C PRO A 4 3.65 6.12 -16.16
N CYS A 5 3.64 5.46 -15.01
CA CYS A 5 4.86 5.20 -14.24
C CYS A 5 5.88 4.33 -15.01
N VAL A 6 5.44 3.38 -15.84
CA VAL A 6 6.33 2.58 -16.70
C VAL A 6 6.89 3.42 -17.84
N ALA A 7 6.05 4.23 -18.48
CA ALA A 7 6.48 5.13 -19.56
C ALA A 7 7.57 6.09 -19.05
N ARG A 8 7.34 6.74 -17.92
CA ARG A 8 8.32 7.66 -17.32
C ARG A 8 9.65 6.98 -17.01
N LEU A 9 9.64 5.77 -16.41
CA LEU A 9 10.86 5.03 -16.14
C LEU A 9 11.64 4.70 -17.42
N ARG A 10 10.95 4.26 -18.49
CA ARG A 10 11.59 3.98 -19.78
C ARG A 10 12.21 5.23 -20.42
N GLU A 11 11.51 6.35 -20.38
CA GLU A 11 12.01 7.63 -20.90
C GLU A 11 13.26 8.10 -20.16
N HIS A 12 13.41 7.73 -18.87
CA HIS A 12 14.60 8.01 -18.06
C HIS A 12 15.65 6.90 -18.12
N GLY A 13 15.56 5.97 -19.07
CA GLY A 13 16.57 4.96 -19.32
C GLY A 13 16.53 3.72 -18.45
N ALA A 14 15.45 3.51 -17.70
CA ALA A 14 15.30 2.29 -16.91
C ALA A 14 15.18 1.05 -17.80
N VAL A 15 15.90 -0.01 -17.43
CA VAL A 15 15.83 -1.32 -18.08
C VAL A 15 14.75 -2.16 -17.41
N LEU A 16 13.69 -2.47 -18.15
CA LEU A 16 12.61 -3.31 -17.66
C LEU A 16 13.00 -4.79 -17.70
N LEU A 17 13.07 -5.42 -16.54
CA LEU A 17 13.45 -6.84 -16.41
C LEU A 17 12.26 -7.78 -16.59
N GLY A 18 11.04 -7.33 -16.27
CA GLY A 18 9.83 -8.14 -16.38
C GLY A 18 8.69 -7.64 -15.50
N LYS A 19 7.66 -8.47 -15.37
CA LYS A 19 6.55 -8.28 -14.42
C LYS A 19 6.69 -9.27 -13.28
N THR A 20 6.51 -8.78 -12.07
CA THR A 20 6.55 -9.59 -10.85
C THR A 20 5.20 -10.27 -10.60
N THR A 21 5.21 -11.31 -9.77
CA THR A 21 4.01 -12.04 -9.38
C THR A 21 3.09 -11.19 -8.51
N THR A 22 1.78 -11.36 -8.70
CA THR A 22 0.72 -10.79 -7.88
C THR A 22 -0.41 -11.80 -7.71
N PRO A 23 -1.25 -11.72 -6.67
CA PRO A 23 -2.50 -12.45 -6.66
C PRO A 23 -3.41 -11.93 -7.77
N GLU A 24 -4.39 -12.72 -8.15
CA GLU A 24 -5.35 -12.39 -9.19
C GLU A 24 -6.04 -11.05 -8.89
N PHE A 25 -5.97 -10.10 -9.82
CA PHE A 25 -6.47 -8.71 -9.68
C PHE A 25 -6.01 -7.95 -8.42
N GLY A 26 -5.00 -8.43 -7.70
CA GLY A 26 -4.47 -7.74 -6.52
C GLY A 26 -5.40 -7.77 -5.30
N HIS A 27 -6.33 -8.70 -5.21
CA HIS A 27 -7.44 -8.66 -4.25
C HIS A 27 -7.11 -9.04 -2.80
N LYS A 28 -5.92 -9.59 -2.52
CA LYS A 28 -5.55 -10.08 -1.18
C LYS A 28 -4.15 -9.68 -0.74
N GLY A 29 -3.91 -9.76 0.57
CA GLY A 29 -2.64 -9.38 1.23
C GLY A 29 -1.54 -10.44 1.19
N VAL A 30 -1.69 -11.50 0.40
CA VAL A 30 -0.68 -12.53 0.13
C VAL A 30 -0.50 -12.67 -1.38
N THR A 31 0.66 -13.21 -1.81
CA THR A 31 0.97 -13.33 -3.23
C THR A 31 1.03 -14.79 -3.66
N ASP A 32 -0.11 -15.28 -4.06
CA ASP A 32 -0.30 -16.56 -4.73
C ASP A 32 -1.40 -16.42 -5.81
N SER A 33 -1.33 -17.21 -6.84
CA SER A 33 -2.35 -17.30 -7.88
C SER A 33 -2.30 -18.65 -8.60
N ILE A 34 -3.39 -19.02 -9.24
CA ILE A 34 -3.46 -20.22 -10.09
C ILE A 34 -2.40 -20.16 -11.20
N LEU A 35 -2.14 -18.97 -11.73
CA LEU A 35 -1.20 -18.78 -12.84
C LEU A 35 0.25 -18.90 -12.44
N THR A 36 0.65 -18.35 -11.28
CA THR A 36 2.07 -18.19 -10.91
C THR A 36 2.47 -19.02 -9.69
N GLY A 37 1.51 -19.70 -9.06
CA GLY A 37 1.75 -20.40 -7.80
C GLY A 37 2.00 -19.45 -6.64
N ILE A 38 2.70 -19.94 -5.61
CA ILE A 38 2.97 -19.23 -4.37
C ILE A 38 4.31 -18.50 -4.46
N THR A 39 4.30 -17.19 -4.22
CA THR A 39 5.52 -16.41 -4.01
C THR A 39 5.95 -16.53 -2.54
N ARG A 40 7.25 -16.72 -2.32
CA ARG A 40 7.84 -16.98 -1.01
C ARG A 40 8.72 -15.83 -0.55
N ASN A 41 8.80 -15.61 0.75
CA ASN A 41 9.67 -14.61 1.35
C ASN A 41 11.14 -15.04 1.20
N PRO A 42 12.04 -14.21 0.61
CA PRO A 42 13.43 -14.57 0.41
C PRO A 42 14.21 -14.87 1.70
N TRP A 43 13.78 -14.31 2.82
CA TRP A 43 14.42 -14.50 4.11
C TRP A 43 14.03 -15.81 4.79
N ASN A 44 12.83 -16.31 4.49
CA ASN A 44 12.34 -17.60 4.97
C ASN A 44 11.28 -18.12 3.99
N LEU A 45 11.64 -19.17 3.24
CA LEU A 45 10.81 -19.73 2.17
C LEU A 45 9.49 -20.36 2.65
N ASP A 46 9.32 -20.60 3.94
CA ASP A 46 8.06 -21.08 4.51
C ASP A 46 7.09 -19.92 4.82
N LYS A 47 7.54 -18.68 4.72
CA LYS A 47 6.77 -17.49 5.01
C LYS A 47 6.32 -16.74 3.75
N THR A 48 5.19 -16.04 3.87
CA THR A 48 4.70 -15.16 2.81
C THR A 48 5.55 -13.88 2.72
N PRO A 49 5.81 -13.35 1.53
CA PRO A 49 6.37 -12.01 1.36
C PRO A 49 5.29 -10.91 1.50
N GLY A 50 4.04 -11.28 1.84
CA GLY A 50 2.89 -10.38 1.77
C GLY A 50 2.32 -10.22 0.36
N GLY A 51 1.44 -9.25 0.19
CA GLY A 51 0.74 -8.97 -1.08
C GLY A 51 0.00 -7.61 -1.05
N SER A 52 -0.55 -7.21 -2.18
CA SER A 52 -0.54 -7.90 -3.45
C SER A 52 0.77 -7.73 -4.25
N SER A 53 1.65 -6.75 -3.95
CA SER A 53 2.94 -6.54 -4.64
C SER A 53 4.06 -7.42 -4.06
N GLY A 54 3.77 -8.66 -3.63
CA GLY A 54 4.75 -9.53 -2.97
C GLY A 54 5.83 -10.04 -3.91
N GLY A 55 5.56 -10.20 -5.20
CA GLY A 55 6.60 -10.48 -6.18
C GLY A 55 7.60 -9.34 -6.34
N ALA A 56 7.14 -8.09 -6.25
CA ALA A 56 8.00 -6.91 -6.29
C ALA A 56 8.90 -6.84 -5.04
N SER A 57 8.33 -6.99 -3.84
CA SER A 57 9.10 -6.99 -2.60
C SER A 57 10.12 -8.12 -2.54
N ALA A 58 9.71 -9.35 -2.91
CA ALA A 58 10.59 -10.50 -2.94
C ALA A 58 11.75 -10.33 -3.93
N ALA A 59 11.48 -9.82 -5.13
CA ALA A 59 12.51 -9.58 -6.14
C ALA A 59 13.54 -8.53 -5.68
N VAL A 60 13.08 -7.42 -5.10
CA VAL A 60 13.96 -6.36 -4.57
C VAL A 60 14.77 -6.87 -3.37
N ALA A 61 14.15 -7.58 -2.44
CA ALA A 61 14.83 -8.16 -1.28
C ALA A 61 15.90 -9.18 -1.68
N ALA A 62 15.61 -10.00 -2.70
CA ALA A 62 16.55 -10.97 -3.25
C ALA A 62 17.64 -10.36 -4.16
N GLY A 63 17.62 -9.06 -4.45
CA GLY A 63 18.57 -8.41 -5.33
C GLY A 63 18.39 -8.70 -6.83
N MET A 64 17.24 -9.23 -7.24
CA MET A 64 16.93 -9.48 -8.66
C MET A 64 16.71 -8.20 -9.48
N GLY A 65 16.45 -7.11 -8.82
CA GLY A 65 16.35 -5.77 -9.37
C GLY A 65 16.52 -4.75 -8.24
N GLN A 66 16.85 -3.53 -8.61
CA GLN A 66 17.04 -2.44 -7.62
C GLN A 66 15.74 -1.75 -7.28
N LEU A 67 14.89 -1.58 -8.28
CA LEU A 67 13.64 -0.83 -8.24
C LEU A 67 12.49 -1.73 -8.67
N ALA A 68 11.35 -1.59 -8.01
CA ALA A 68 10.12 -2.20 -8.46
C ALA A 68 8.94 -1.23 -8.24
N ILE A 69 7.93 -1.32 -9.12
CA ILE A 69 6.64 -0.65 -8.94
C ILE A 69 5.74 -1.59 -8.15
N GLY A 70 5.17 -1.06 -7.08
CA GLY A 70 4.04 -1.67 -6.39
C GLY A 70 2.76 -0.86 -6.60
N THR A 71 1.61 -1.49 -6.31
CA THR A 71 0.32 -0.80 -6.21
C THR A 71 -0.30 -1.03 -4.84
N ASP A 72 -1.08 -0.07 -4.34
CA ASP A 72 -1.64 -0.12 -2.99
C ASP A 72 -3.04 0.52 -2.97
N ALA A 73 -4.03 -0.28 -2.64
CA ALA A 73 -5.38 0.19 -2.36
C ALA A 73 -5.82 -0.12 -0.92
N GLY A 74 -5.23 -1.15 -0.29
CA GLY A 74 -5.50 -1.56 1.08
C GLY A 74 -4.24 -2.02 1.83
N GLY A 75 -3.03 -1.62 1.37
CA GLY A 75 -1.75 -2.01 1.97
C GLY A 75 -0.80 -2.73 1.01
N SER A 76 -1.15 -2.87 -0.25
CA SER A 76 -0.45 -3.77 -1.19
C SER A 76 0.98 -3.36 -1.62
N ILE A 77 1.46 -2.17 -1.26
CA ILE A 77 2.89 -1.79 -1.22
C ILE A 77 3.44 -2.04 0.19
N ARG A 78 2.73 -1.55 1.20
CA ARG A 78 3.20 -1.48 2.60
C ARG A 78 3.29 -2.86 3.25
N ILE A 79 2.29 -3.71 3.07
CA ILE A 79 2.28 -5.10 3.57
C ILE A 79 3.52 -5.86 3.09
N PRO A 80 3.76 -6.01 1.76
CA PRO A 80 4.89 -6.78 1.30
C PRO A 80 6.24 -6.10 1.55
N ALA A 81 6.31 -4.77 1.61
CA ALA A 81 7.52 -4.07 2.02
C ALA A 81 7.91 -4.43 3.46
N CYS A 82 6.94 -4.44 4.37
CA CYS A 82 7.13 -4.80 5.77
C CYS A 82 7.61 -6.26 5.92
N PHE A 83 6.93 -7.22 5.29
CA PHE A 83 7.26 -8.63 5.44
C PHE A 83 8.58 -9.03 4.77
N ALA A 84 8.96 -8.38 3.67
CA ALA A 84 10.20 -8.67 2.96
C ALA A 84 11.38 -7.76 3.38
N GLY A 85 11.18 -6.81 4.31
CA GLY A 85 12.24 -5.95 4.82
C GLY A 85 12.80 -5.00 3.76
N VAL A 86 11.94 -4.44 2.89
CA VAL A 86 12.29 -3.43 1.90
C VAL A 86 11.54 -2.12 2.18
N TYR A 87 12.00 -1.03 1.59
CA TYR A 87 11.31 0.24 1.65
C TYR A 87 10.15 0.25 0.65
N GLY A 88 8.94 0.59 1.11
CA GLY A 88 7.76 0.74 0.28
C GLY A 88 7.05 2.06 0.55
N LEU A 89 6.90 2.88 -0.47
CA LEU A 89 6.23 4.17 -0.36
C LEU A 89 4.89 4.16 -1.10
N LYS A 90 3.80 4.32 -0.35
CA LYS A 90 2.50 4.68 -0.90
C LYS A 90 2.38 6.21 -0.91
N PRO A 91 2.53 6.87 -2.06
CA PRO A 91 2.42 8.33 -2.12
C PRO A 91 0.99 8.81 -1.87
N THR A 92 0.81 10.12 -1.76
CA THR A 92 -0.51 10.75 -1.74
C THR A 92 -1.29 10.41 -3.02
N PHE A 93 -2.61 10.24 -2.91
CA PHE A 93 -3.47 9.96 -4.06
C PHE A 93 -3.30 11.04 -5.14
N GLY A 94 -3.15 10.60 -6.40
CA GLY A 94 -2.93 11.49 -7.54
C GLY A 94 -1.49 12.00 -7.70
N ARG A 95 -0.55 11.69 -6.80
CA ARG A 95 0.86 12.07 -6.95
C ARG A 95 1.55 11.30 -8.06
N VAL A 96 1.29 10.02 -8.18
CA VAL A 96 1.76 9.16 -9.29
C VAL A 96 0.59 8.88 -10.20
N PRO A 97 0.61 9.36 -11.45
CA PRO A 97 -0.47 9.15 -12.40
C PRO A 97 -0.74 7.67 -12.65
N THR A 98 -2.02 7.32 -12.73
CA THR A 98 -2.49 5.95 -12.94
C THR A 98 -3.39 5.85 -14.18
N TYR A 99 -2.99 5.00 -15.13
CA TYR A 99 -3.77 4.66 -16.30
C TYR A 99 -3.47 3.20 -16.75
N PRO A 100 -4.47 2.40 -17.14
CA PRO A 100 -5.91 2.70 -17.10
C PRO A 100 -6.42 2.91 -15.69
N PRO A 101 -7.59 3.58 -15.51
CA PRO A 101 -8.14 3.85 -14.18
C PRO A 101 -8.42 2.54 -13.44
N SER A 102 -8.03 2.52 -12.17
CA SER A 102 -8.23 1.35 -11.31
C SER A 102 -9.70 1.22 -10.90
N PRO A 103 -10.27 0.01 -10.88
CA PRO A 103 -11.61 -0.21 -10.33
C PRO A 103 -11.71 0.11 -8.83
N PHE A 104 -10.59 0.16 -8.11
CA PHE A 104 -10.53 0.59 -6.71
C PHE A 104 -10.60 2.12 -6.54
N GLY A 105 -10.76 2.88 -7.63
CA GLY A 105 -10.96 4.33 -7.61
C GLY A 105 -9.88 5.08 -6.83
N THR A 106 -10.31 5.96 -5.94
CA THR A 106 -9.43 6.81 -5.11
C THR A 106 -8.66 6.06 -4.00
N LEU A 107 -8.86 4.75 -3.86
CA LEU A 107 -8.01 3.92 -3.00
C LEU A 107 -6.70 3.52 -3.69
N SER A 108 -6.67 3.51 -5.03
CA SER A 108 -5.54 2.96 -5.78
C SER A 108 -4.39 3.94 -5.90
N HIS A 109 -3.19 3.47 -5.59
CA HIS A 109 -1.93 4.20 -5.68
C HIS A 109 -0.90 3.34 -6.37
N ALA A 110 0.03 3.96 -7.11
CA ALA A 110 1.27 3.32 -7.54
C ALA A 110 2.44 3.97 -6.80
N GLY A 111 3.48 3.20 -6.50
CA GLY A 111 4.62 3.74 -5.78
C GLY A 111 5.85 2.84 -5.82
N PRO A 112 7.01 3.36 -5.38
CA PRO A 112 8.27 2.64 -5.39
C PRO A 112 8.37 1.60 -4.28
N MET A 113 9.02 0.50 -4.61
CA MET A 113 9.52 -0.52 -3.69
C MET A 113 11.01 -0.72 -3.95
N THR A 114 11.85 -0.48 -2.95
CA THR A 114 13.31 -0.38 -3.11
C THR A 114 14.02 -0.87 -1.84
N ARG A 115 15.34 -1.04 -1.90
CA ARG A 115 16.12 -1.36 -0.69
C ARG A 115 16.49 -0.13 0.12
N THR A 116 16.56 1.04 -0.50
CA THR A 116 16.97 2.28 0.17
C THR A 116 15.93 3.38 -0.02
N VAL A 117 15.89 4.33 0.91
CA VAL A 117 15.05 5.53 0.82
C VAL A 117 15.49 6.41 -0.35
N ALA A 118 16.80 6.49 -0.61
CA ALA A 118 17.35 7.27 -1.72
C ALA A 118 16.87 6.75 -3.09
N ASP A 119 16.87 5.43 -3.30
CA ASP A 119 16.34 4.82 -4.52
C ASP A 119 14.84 5.09 -4.68
N ALA A 120 14.08 5.08 -3.59
CA ALA A 120 12.66 5.37 -3.62
C ALA A 120 12.38 6.84 -3.97
N ALA A 121 13.16 7.76 -3.42
CA ALA A 121 13.06 9.18 -3.72
C ALA A 121 13.39 9.48 -5.19
N LEU A 122 14.49 8.92 -5.69
CA LEU A 122 14.86 9.01 -7.11
C LEU A 122 13.74 8.46 -8.01
N MET A 123 13.23 7.28 -7.69
CA MET A 123 12.15 6.67 -8.47
C MET A 123 10.88 7.49 -8.41
N LEU A 124 10.51 8.03 -7.24
CA LEU A 124 9.32 8.87 -7.08
C LEU A 124 9.42 10.14 -7.93
N THR A 125 10.58 10.80 -7.96
CA THR A 125 10.84 11.98 -8.83
C THR A 125 10.51 11.69 -10.28
N VAL A 126 10.84 10.51 -10.76
CA VAL A 126 10.58 10.10 -12.15
C VAL A 126 9.10 9.76 -12.37
N ILE A 127 8.50 8.91 -11.51
CA ILE A 127 7.14 8.40 -11.74
C ILE A 127 6.03 9.38 -11.35
N ALA A 128 6.34 10.45 -10.60
CA ALA A 128 5.40 11.51 -10.24
C ALA A 128 5.23 12.57 -11.36
N GLN A 129 5.94 12.46 -12.48
CA GLN A 129 5.76 13.35 -13.62
C GLN A 129 4.37 13.21 -14.22
N PRO A 130 3.76 14.31 -14.70
CA PRO A 130 2.36 14.34 -15.09
C PRO A 130 2.08 13.46 -16.32
N ASP A 131 0.86 12.95 -16.37
CA ASP A 131 0.32 12.25 -17.54
C ASP A 131 -1.14 12.64 -17.73
N ALA A 132 -1.47 13.17 -18.90
CA ALA A 132 -2.81 13.71 -19.20
C ALA A 132 -3.91 12.61 -19.25
N ARG A 133 -3.56 11.34 -19.24
CA ARG A 133 -4.51 10.22 -19.18
C ARG A 133 -5.09 10.01 -17.78
N ASP A 134 -4.42 10.52 -16.72
CA ASP A 134 -4.95 10.50 -15.35
C ASP A 134 -5.55 11.88 -15.00
N TRP A 135 -6.86 11.98 -15.03
CA TRP A 135 -7.54 13.22 -14.70
C TRP A 135 -7.62 13.51 -13.18
N TYR A 136 -7.29 12.53 -12.33
CA TYR A 136 -7.14 12.70 -10.89
C TYR A 136 -5.75 13.17 -10.47
N GLY A 137 -4.82 13.28 -11.42
CA GLY A 137 -3.45 13.70 -11.14
C GLY A 137 -3.39 15.03 -10.41
N LEU A 138 -2.60 15.08 -9.33
CA LEU A 138 -2.28 16.32 -8.64
C LEU A 138 -1.48 17.24 -9.57
N PRO A 139 -1.54 18.58 -9.36
CA PRO A 139 -0.63 19.49 -10.03
C PRO A 139 0.82 19.02 -9.85
N TYR A 140 1.60 19.08 -10.93
CA TYR A 140 3.01 18.74 -10.89
C TYR A 140 3.76 19.78 -10.06
N ASP A 141 4.44 19.35 -9.01
CA ASP A 141 5.19 20.21 -8.09
C ASP A 141 6.63 20.46 -8.56
N ASN A 142 7.10 19.71 -9.57
CA ASN A 142 8.46 19.75 -10.10
C ASN A 142 9.54 19.51 -9.02
N GLU A 143 9.20 18.74 -7.99
CA GLU A 143 10.11 18.44 -6.89
C GLU A 143 11.05 17.29 -7.26
N ASP A 144 12.33 17.45 -6.92
CA ASP A 144 13.28 16.37 -6.84
C ASP A 144 13.31 15.85 -5.41
N TYR A 145 12.58 14.76 -5.18
CA TYR A 145 12.46 14.14 -3.85
C TYR A 145 13.79 13.63 -3.29
N SER A 146 14.83 13.46 -4.13
CA SER A 146 16.17 13.07 -3.69
C SER A 146 16.80 14.14 -2.79
N ASN A 147 16.44 15.40 -2.95
CA ASN A 147 16.94 16.51 -2.14
C ASN A 147 16.44 16.50 -0.69
N SER A 148 15.41 15.70 -0.38
CA SER A 148 14.80 15.63 0.95
C SER A 148 15.32 14.47 1.80
N VAL A 149 16.17 13.60 1.27
CA VAL A 149 16.62 12.36 1.94
C VAL A 149 17.52 12.64 3.14
N ASP A 150 18.32 13.70 3.08
CA ASP A 150 19.26 14.12 4.15
C ASP A 150 18.65 15.15 5.11
N GLY A 151 17.33 15.26 5.14
CA GLY A 151 16.60 16.20 5.99
C GLY A 151 16.84 15.97 7.47
N LYS A 152 16.88 17.07 8.24
CA LYS A 152 17.01 16.98 9.70
C LYS A 152 15.65 16.70 10.34
N ILE A 153 15.63 15.79 11.32
CA ILE A 153 14.43 15.46 12.10
C ILE A 153 14.39 16.17 13.45
N THR A 154 15.45 16.91 13.80
CA THR A 154 15.53 17.68 15.05
C THR A 154 14.40 18.71 15.09
N GLY A 155 13.61 18.66 16.16
CA GLY A 155 12.50 19.59 16.40
C GLY A 155 11.16 19.14 15.79
N LEU A 156 11.11 18.06 15.01
CA LEU A 156 9.85 17.51 14.54
C LEU A 156 9.01 17.02 15.72
N LYS A 157 7.70 17.23 15.63
CA LYS A 157 6.69 16.67 16.54
C LYS A 157 6.10 15.41 15.91
N ILE A 158 6.31 14.28 16.54
CA ILE A 158 5.90 12.98 16.03
C ILE A 158 4.88 12.35 16.97
N ALA A 159 3.69 12.05 16.45
CA ALA A 159 2.73 11.21 17.13
C ALA A 159 3.15 9.74 16.99
N PHE A 160 3.07 8.96 18.05
CA PHE A 160 3.25 7.52 18.02
C PHE A 160 1.97 6.84 18.49
N SER A 161 1.35 6.03 17.64
CA SER A 161 0.24 5.18 18.02
C SER A 161 0.61 3.71 17.87
N PRO A 162 0.63 2.92 18.95
CA PRO A 162 1.09 1.53 18.91
C PRO A 162 0.16 0.58 18.15
N ASP A 163 -1.10 0.93 17.96
CA ASP A 163 -2.15 0.08 17.36
C ASP A 163 -3.08 0.82 16.39
N LEU A 164 -2.84 2.12 16.17
CA LEU A 164 -3.72 3.01 15.38
C LEU A 164 -5.17 3.11 15.91
N GLY A 165 -5.41 2.82 17.20
CA GLY A 165 -6.76 2.79 17.74
C GLY A 165 -7.64 1.72 17.08
N LEU A 166 -7.04 0.67 16.53
CA LEU A 166 -7.75 -0.47 15.97
C LEU A 166 -7.86 -1.55 17.05
N ASP A 167 -9.02 -2.19 17.13
CA ASP A 167 -9.23 -3.33 18.05
C ASP A 167 -8.50 -4.57 17.49
N THR A 168 -7.17 -4.50 17.52
CA THR A 168 -6.29 -5.54 16.96
C THR A 168 -5.10 -5.75 17.89
N GLN A 169 -4.89 -6.99 18.31
CA GLN A 169 -3.71 -7.34 19.08
C GLN A 169 -2.45 -7.24 18.21
N VAL A 170 -1.48 -6.48 18.66
CA VAL A 170 -0.16 -6.37 18.03
C VAL A 170 0.79 -7.41 18.64
N ASP A 171 1.47 -8.19 17.80
CA ASP A 171 2.48 -9.15 18.24
C ASP A 171 3.56 -8.42 19.07
N THR A 172 3.97 -9.03 20.20
CA THR A 172 4.93 -8.43 21.13
C THR A 172 6.23 -8.02 20.43
N GLU A 173 6.76 -8.86 19.55
CA GLU A 173 7.98 -8.59 18.79
C GLU A 173 7.82 -7.38 17.86
N VAL A 174 6.67 -7.22 17.22
CA VAL A 174 6.34 -6.05 16.39
C VAL A 174 6.25 -4.79 17.26
N ALA A 175 5.52 -4.87 18.38
CA ALA A 175 5.36 -3.74 19.30
C ALA A 175 6.70 -3.25 19.85
N GLU A 176 7.57 -4.17 20.27
CA GLU A 176 8.93 -3.83 20.77
C GLU A 176 9.80 -3.21 19.67
N ALA A 177 9.79 -3.76 18.46
CA ALA A 177 10.58 -3.23 17.36
C ALA A 177 10.16 -1.80 16.99
N VAL A 178 8.85 -1.55 16.89
CA VAL A 178 8.31 -0.23 16.52
C VAL A 178 8.50 0.79 17.66
N PHE A 179 8.31 0.36 18.91
CA PHE A 179 8.60 1.23 20.06
C PHE A 179 10.09 1.63 20.12
N ASN A 180 10.99 0.68 19.87
CA ASN A 180 12.42 0.99 19.79
C ASN A 180 12.75 1.95 18.64
N ALA A 181 12.09 1.81 17.48
CA ALA A 181 12.22 2.76 16.37
C ALA A 181 11.73 4.15 16.76
N ALA A 182 10.58 4.26 17.43
CA ALA A 182 10.06 5.54 17.95
C ALA A 182 11.06 6.23 18.90
N ARG A 183 11.70 5.46 19.78
CA ARG A 183 12.76 5.99 20.66
C ARG A 183 13.97 6.53 19.91
N GLN A 184 14.32 5.95 18.75
CA GLN A 184 15.43 6.47 17.94
C GLN A 184 15.12 7.87 17.41
N PHE A 185 13.89 8.17 17.03
CA PHE A 185 13.51 9.53 16.64
C PHE A 185 13.74 10.53 17.78
N SER A 186 13.41 10.15 19.02
CA SER A 186 13.70 10.99 20.19
C SER A 186 15.21 11.20 20.39
N ASN A 187 16.03 10.15 20.24
CA ASN A 187 17.47 10.24 20.33
C ASN A 187 18.09 11.15 19.26
N LEU A 188 17.43 11.27 18.10
CA LEU A 188 17.83 12.13 16.99
C LEU A 188 17.27 13.56 17.09
N GLY A 189 16.57 13.87 18.18
CA GLY A 189 16.14 15.22 18.53
C GLY A 189 14.70 15.59 18.13
N ALA A 190 13.88 14.62 17.74
CA ALA A 190 12.45 14.81 17.58
C ALA A 190 11.71 14.71 18.93
N SER A 191 10.57 15.38 19.06
CA SER A 191 9.62 15.17 20.16
C SER A 191 8.64 14.07 19.77
N VAL A 192 8.65 12.95 20.47
CA VAL A 192 7.74 11.83 20.20
C VAL A 192 6.73 11.72 21.36
N GLU A 193 5.46 11.77 21.01
CA GLU A 193 4.34 11.66 21.94
C GLU A 193 3.49 10.42 21.61
N THR A 194 3.23 9.58 22.61
CA THR A 194 2.31 8.46 22.45
C THR A 194 0.88 8.97 22.52
N ILE A 195 0.07 8.61 21.54
CA ILE A 195 -1.33 9.03 21.44
C ILE A 195 -2.25 7.84 21.17
N ASP A 196 -3.49 8.01 21.62
CA ASP A 196 -4.59 7.13 21.21
C ASP A 196 -5.31 7.75 19.99
N ILE A 197 -5.81 6.90 19.11
CA ILE A 197 -6.60 7.31 17.94
C ILE A 197 -8.02 6.77 18.12
N ASP A 198 -8.97 7.70 18.14
CA ASP A 198 -10.40 7.38 18.28
C ASP A 198 -11.10 7.68 16.94
N TRP A 199 -11.20 6.66 16.10
CA TRP A 199 -11.78 6.81 14.76
C TRP A 199 -13.28 7.12 14.84
N PRO A 200 -13.78 8.15 14.13
CA PRO A 200 -15.21 8.42 14.00
C PRO A 200 -16.02 7.20 13.49
N VAL A 201 -15.45 6.47 12.54
CA VAL A 201 -16.01 5.24 11.99
C VAL A 201 -14.90 4.21 11.81
N ALA A 202 -15.18 2.94 12.10
CA ALA A 202 -14.21 1.86 11.95
C ALA A 202 -13.62 1.80 10.53
N PRO A 203 -12.31 2.05 10.34
CA PRO A 203 -11.70 2.13 9.00
C PRO A 203 -11.82 0.83 8.20
N ARG A 204 -11.87 -0.31 8.89
CA ARG A 204 -12.04 -1.64 8.29
C ARG A 204 -13.36 -1.77 7.53
N ASP A 205 -14.45 -1.30 8.11
CA ASP A 205 -15.78 -1.45 7.52
C ASP A 205 -15.91 -0.59 6.25
N ILE A 206 -15.37 0.63 6.28
CA ILE A 206 -15.26 1.50 5.12
C ILE A 206 -14.48 0.80 4.01
N LEU A 207 -13.29 0.27 4.35
CA LEU A 207 -12.43 -0.40 3.38
C LEU A 207 -13.11 -1.61 2.74
N LEU A 208 -13.79 -2.44 3.51
CA LEU A 208 -14.48 -3.64 3.01
C LEU A 208 -15.57 -3.29 1.99
N ILE A 209 -16.38 -2.27 2.25
CA ILE A 209 -17.41 -1.82 1.33
C ILE A 209 -16.79 -1.34 0.00
N HIS A 210 -15.77 -0.50 0.05
CA HIS A 210 -15.08 -0.03 -1.15
C HIS A 210 -14.41 -1.18 -1.92
N PHE A 211 -13.80 -2.13 -1.22
CA PHE A 211 -13.11 -3.26 -1.84
C PHE A 211 -14.08 -4.22 -2.52
N THR A 212 -15.12 -4.67 -1.80
CA THR A 212 -16.08 -5.64 -2.33
C THR A 212 -16.88 -5.06 -3.48
N SER A 213 -17.32 -3.79 -3.40
CA SER A 213 -18.00 -3.12 -4.51
C SER A 213 -17.11 -2.99 -5.75
N SER A 214 -15.83 -2.69 -5.57
CA SER A 214 -14.84 -2.60 -6.67
C SER A 214 -14.61 -3.96 -7.33
N VAL A 215 -14.51 -5.02 -6.53
CA VAL A 215 -14.36 -6.40 -7.02
C VAL A 215 -15.62 -6.84 -7.76
N ALA A 216 -16.82 -6.57 -7.22
CA ALA A 216 -18.08 -6.87 -7.92
C ALA A 216 -18.15 -6.16 -9.28
N LYS A 217 -17.75 -4.87 -9.34
CA LYS A 217 -17.69 -4.13 -10.59
C LYS A 217 -16.69 -4.76 -11.59
N MET A 218 -15.52 -5.14 -11.12
CA MET A 218 -14.51 -5.83 -11.93
C MET A 218 -15.08 -7.12 -12.54
N MET A 219 -15.73 -7.94 -11.70
CA MET A 219 -16.34 -9.20 -12.09
C MET A 219 -17.47 -9.00 -13.12
N SER A 220 -18.23 -7.91 -13.00
CA SER A 220 -19.30 -7.60 -13.97
C SER A 220 -18.80 -7.34 -15.39
N MET A 221 -17.50 -7.04 -15.56
CA MET A 221 -16.88 -6.80 -16.85
C MET A 221 -16.36 -8.07 -17.53
N LEU A 222 -16.37 -9.21 -16.84
CA LEU A 222 -15.87 -10.49 -17.34
C LEU A 222 -17.01 -11.31 -17.95
N THR A 223 -16.68 -12.12 -18.97
CA THR A 223 -17.59 -13.12 -19.51
C THR A 223 -17.82 -14.27 -18.52
N GLU A 224 -18.86 -15.07 -18.71
CA GLU A 224 -19.11 -16.26 -17.88
C GLU A 224 -17.95 -17.25 -17.92
N GLU A 225 -17.33 -17.45 -19.08
CA GLU A 225 -16.17 -18.32 -19.25
C GLU A 225 -14.96 -17.79 -18.46
N GLN A 226 -14.75 -16.48 -18.41
CA GLN A 226 -13.69 -15.86 -17.62
C GLN A 226 -13.99 -15.97 -16.11
N ARG A 227 -15.23 -15.71 -15.70
CA ARG A 227 -15.65 -15.85 -14.29
C ARG A 227 -15.48 -17.27 -13.77
N ALA A 228 -15.72 -18.28 -14.58
CA ALA A 228 -15.55 -19.69 -14.21
C ALA A 228 -14.08 -20.07 -13.91
N LYS A 229 -13.10 -19.26 -14.34
CA LYS A 229 -11.66 -19.48 -14.14
C LYS A 229 -11.07 -18.72 -12.96
N ILE A 230 -11.88 -17.92 -12.27
CA ILE A 230 -11.43 -17.04 -11.21
C ILE A 230 -11.18 -17.80 -9.92
N GLU A 231 -10.22 -17.30 -9.16
CA GLU A 231 -9.91 -17.78 -7.83
C GLU A 231 -11.13 -17.69 -6.90
N PRO A 232 -11.44 -18.75 -6.11
CA PRO A 232 -12.63 -18.80 -5.26
C PRO A 232 -12.74 -17.66 -4.25
N THR A 233 -11.64 -17.17 -3.69
CA THR A 233 -11.64 -16.06 -2.72
C THR A 233 -12.04 -14.74 -3.38
N LEU A 234 -11.63 -14.51 -4.62
CA LEU A 234 -12.04 -13.34 -5.41
C LEU A 234 -13.52 -13.42 -5.80
N ALA A 235 -14.00 -14.60 -6.20
CA ALA A 235 -15.42 -14.82 -6.50
C ALA A 235 -16.31 -14.59 -5.28
N ALA A 236 -15.90 -15.08 -4.10
CA ALA A 236 -16.63 -14.85 -2.86
C ALA A 236 -16.70 -13.36 -2.51
N MET A 237 -15.60 -12.62 -2.66
CA MET A 237 -15.56 -11.17 -2.42
C MET A 237 -16.48 -10.41 -3.39
N ALA A 238 -16.56 -10.82 -4.64
CA ALA A 238 -17.49 -10.25 -5.62
C ALA A 238 -18.96 -10.47 -5.18
N THR A 239 -19.29 -11.68 -4.74
CA THR A 239 -20.63 -12.02 -4.25
C THR A 239 -21.06 -11.14 -3.07
N GLU A 240 -20.14 -10.82 -2.16
CA GLU A 240 -20.44 -9.86 -1.07
C GLU A 240 -20.65 -8.44 -1.61
N GLY A 241 -19.84 -8.02 -2.59
CA GLY A 241 -20.01 -6.71 -3.21
C GLY A 241 -21.31 -6.57 -4.02
N GLU A 242 -21.83 -7.63 -4.61
CA GLU A 242 -23.10 -7.63 -5.35
C GLU A 242 -24.34 -7.45 -4.43
N LYS A 243 -24.19 -7.69 -3.12
CA LYS A 243 -25.24 -7.46 -2.12
C LYS A 243 -25.35 -6.00 -1.67
N LEU A 244 -24.33 -5.19 -1.95
CA LEU A 244 -24.31 -3.80 -1.53
C LEU A 244 -25.23 -2.96 -2.39
N ASP A 245 -26.02 -2.13 -1.72
CA ASP A 245 -26.81 -1.11 -2.39
C ASP A 245 -26.02 0.21 -2.56
N MET A 246 -26.59 1.11 -3.34
CA MET A 246 -25.97 2.40 -3.59
C MET A 246 -25.84 3.26 -2.32
N LEU A 247 -26.77 3.14 -1.38
CA LEU A 247 -26.74 3.92 -0.13
C LEU A 247 -25.61 3.45 0.78
N SER A 248 -25.36 2.16 0.86
CA SER A 248 -24.22 1.58 1.59
C SER A 248 -22.89 2.14 1.09
N LEU A 249 -22.70 2.19 -0.23
CA LEU A 249 -21.49 2.75 -0.82
C LEU A 249 -21.35 4.26 -0.53
N LYS A 250 -22.46 5.02 -0.67
CA LYS A 250 -22.46 6.46 -0.36
C LYS A 250 -22.21 6.76 1.11
N THR A 251 -22.72 5.93 2.00
CA THR A 251 -22.43 6.03 3.44
C THR A 251 -20.93 5.83 3.68
N ALA A 252 -20.33 4.78 3.12
CA ALA A 252 -18.90 4.52 3.27
C ALA A 252 -18.02 5.66 2.69
N GLU A 253 -18.45 6.32 1.59
CA GLU A 253 -17.76 7.50 1.08
C GLU A 253 -17.79 8.66 2.08
N LEU A 254 -18.93 8.93 2.74
CA LEU A 254 -19.06 10.00 3.74
C LEU A 254 -18.29 9.65 5.03
N ASP A 255 -18.36 8.41 5.47
CA ASP A 255 -17.61 7.91 6.63
C ASP A 255 -16.09 8.04 6.42
N ARG A 256 -15.64 7.77 5.20
CA ARG A 256 -14.24 8.00 4.83
C ARG A 256 -13.86 9.48 4.92
N VAL A 257 -14.76 10.39 4.53
CA VAL A 257 -14.53 11.83 4.69
C VAL A 257 -14.44 12.22 6.17
N ALA A 258 -15.32 11.67 7.04
CA ALA A 258 -15.27 11.92 8.48
C ALA A 258 -13.92 11.49 9.09
N ASN A 259 -13.43 10.29 8.74
CA ASN A 259 -12.11 9.83 9.17
C ASN A 259 -10.97 10.69 8.59
N GLY A 260 -11.10 11.16 7.36
CA GLY A 260 -10.12 12.06 6.73
C GLY A 260 -10.03 13.41 7.45
N ILE A 261 -11.18 14.00 7.83
CA ILE A 261 -11.23 15.24 8.61
C ILE A 261 -10.58 15.06 9.98
N TYR A 262 -10.90 13.95 10.66
CA TYR A 262 -10.29 13.61 11.94
C TYR A 262 -8.75 13.52 11.83
N MET A 263 -8.23 12.80 10.84
CA MET A 263 -6.79 12.68 10.61
C MET A 263 -6.12 14.02 10.23
N ASN A 264 -6.80 14.87 9.47
CA ASN A 264 -6.30 16.20 9.16
C ASN A 264 -6.16 17.07 10.42
N HIS A 265 -7.13 17.00 11.34
CA HIS A 265 -7.05 17.71 12.62
C HIS A 265 -5.95 17.16 13.53
N LEU A 266 -5.75 15.83 13.55
CA LEU A 266 -4.66 15.19 14.27
C LEU A 266 -3.31 15.66 13.72
N LEU A 267 -3.10 15.52 12.41
CA LEU A 267 -1.84 15.85 11.74
C LEU A 267 -1.59 17.35 11.62
N ALA A 268 -2.55 18.21 11.95
CA ALA A 268 -2.28 19.64 12.14
C ALA A 268 -1.48 19.94 13.42
N GLN A 269 -1.38 18.98 14.35
CA GLN A 269 -0.66 19.11 15.61
C GLN A 269 0.71 18.42 15.58
N TYR A 270 0.94 17.53 14.62
CA TYR A 270 2.13 16.70 14.46
C TYR A 270 2.63 16.74 13.03
N ASP A 271 3.95 16.68 12.86
CA ASP A 271 4.58 16.60 11.54
C ASP A 271 4.46 15.18 10.94
N LEU A 272 4.48 14.15 11.79
CA LEU A 272 4.45 12.73 11.40
C LEU A 272 3.59 11.92 12.38
N LEU A 273 3.05 10.81 11.87
CA LEU A 273 2.46 9.74 12.68
C LEU A 273 3.25 8.44 12.46
N LEU A 274 3.77 7.87 13.54
CA LEU A 274 4.42 6.56 13.57
C LEU A 274 3.45 5.50 14.08
N CYS A 275 3.45 4.35 13.44
CA CYS A 275 2.68 3.18 13.88
C CYS A 275 3.28 1.90 13.29
N PRO A 276 2.94 0.72 13.80
CA PRO A 276 3.22 -0.54 13.12
C PRO A 276 2.60 -0.56 11.72
N THR A 277 3.35 -1.01 10.74
CA THR A 277 2.82 -1.22 9.38
C THR A 277 1.78 -2.34 9.35
N LEU A 278 2.05 -3.39 10.12
CA LEU A 278 1.18 -4.55 10.35
C LEU A 278 1.26 -4.95 11.82
N PRO A 279 0.19 -5.53 12.37
CA PRO A 279 0.19 -6.00 13.76
C PRO A 279 0.87 -7.36 13.95
N VAL A 280 1.24 -8.04 12.86
CA VAL A 280 1.74 -9.43 12.87
C VAL A 280 3.04 -9.56 12.08
N LEU A 281 3.81 -10.60 12.41
CA LEU A 281 4.96 -11.05 11.63
C LEU A 281 4.51 -11.80 10.35
N ALA A 282 5.45 -11.99 9.41
CA ALA A 282 5.20 -12.80 8.23
C ALA A 282 4.81 -14.24 8.62
N PHE A 283 3.64 -14.69 8.18
CA PHE A 283 3.06 -15.98 8.50
C PHE A 283 3.31 -17.01 7.38
N ASP A 284 2.92 -18.26 7.61
CA ASP A 284 3.20 -19.36 6.68
C ASP A 284 2.49 -19.17 5.34
N VAL A 285 3.16 -19.56 4.25
CA VAL A 285 2.58 -19.60 2.91
C VAL A 285 1.38 -20.54 2.84
N GLY A 286 0.46 -20.27 1.91
CA GLY A 286 -0.75 -21.09 1.71
C GLY A 286 -1.90 -20.73 2.67
N LYS A 287 -1.69 -19.78 3.57
CA LYS A 287 -2.77 -19.19 4.39
C LYS A 287 -3.19 -17.84 3.79
N PRO A 288 -4.49 -17.52 3.73
CA PRO A 288 -4.96 -16.23 3.21
C PRO A 288 -4.76 -15.08 4.20
N CYS A 289 -4.64 -15.38 5.48
CA CYS A 289 -4.43 -14.46 6.61
C CYS A 289 -3.72 -15.19 7.76
N PRO A 290 -3.17 -14.45 8.76
CA PRO A 290 -2.55 -15.03 9.95
C PRO A 290 -3.51 -15.85 10.77
#